data_346646e0ea49bd5a5426c723c8ed1396
#
_entry.id   346646e0ea49bd5a5426c723c8ed1396
#
_cell.length_a   1.000
_cell.length_b   1.000
_cell.length_c   1.000
_cell.angle_alpha   90.00
_cell.angle_beta   90.00
_cell.angle_gamma   90.00
#
_symmetry.space_group_name_H-M   'P 1'
#
loop_
_entity.id
_entity.type
_entity.pdbx_description
1 polymer ?
#
loop_
_entity_poly.entity_id
_entity_poly.type
_entity_poly.pdbx_seq_one_letter_code
_entity_poly.pdbx_strand_id
1 'polypeptide(L)'
;MNKTIFSILLLFSFFGSAEIVDTGHARISLIKDHSDFVPGTSINIGLKVSMDKGWHTYWRNPGDSGGPIEIDWNLPKGFSISDIKWPLPEKIEYPPLMTYGYEDFVIYPMVLSIPADYSDDYFEMNADILICADVCIPESGKISSN
;
A
#
# COMPACT_ATOMS: atom_id res chain seq x y z
N MET A 1 2.21 -48.26 37.34
CA MET A 1 1.49 -46.95 37.23
C MET A 1 2.23 -46.09 36.22
N ASN A 2 1.80 -46.13 34.93
CA ASN A 2 2.41 -45.36 33.85
C ASN A 2 1.73 -43.96 33.76
N LYS A 3 2.49 -42.90 34.01
CA LYS A 3 2.04 -41.53 33.79
C LYS A 3 2.39 -41.13 32.36
N THR A 4 1.40 -41.13 31.48
CA THR A 4 1.50 -40.59 30.13
C THR A 4 1.44 -39.07 30.23
N ILE A 5 2.58 -38.39 29.95
CA ILE A 5 2.66 -36.94 29.86
C ILE A 5 2.16 -36.55 28.47
N PHE A 6 0.99 -35.93 28.42
CA PHE A 6 0.41 -35.38 27.20
C PHE A 6 1.04 -34.01 26.96
N SER A 7 2.00 -33.96 26.05
CA SER A 7 2.65 -32.70 25.65
C SER A 7 1.72 -31.97 24.68
N ILE A 8 1.10 -30.89 25.16
CA ILE A 8 0.30 -30.00 24.33
C ILE A 8 1.26 -29.11 23.55
N LEU A 9 1.40 -29.41 22.26
CA LEU A 9 2.15 -28.55 21.31
C LEU A 9 1.29 -27.33 20.99
N LEU A 10 1.59 -26.18 21.60
CA LEU A 10 1.00 -24.90 21.27
C LEU A 10 1.54 -24.46 19.90
N LEU A 11 0.72 -24.59 18.86
CA LEU A 11 0.98 -24.00 17.53
C LEU A 11 0.76 -22.48 17.63
N PHE A 12 1.83 -21.74 17.80
CA PHE A 12 1.83 -20.30 17.62
C PHE A 12 1.73 -20.01 16.11
N SER A 13 0.53 -19.65 15.66
CA SER A 13 0.33 -19.09 14.34
C SER A 13 0.92 -17.67 14.33
N PHE A 14 2.08 -17.50 13.71
CA PHE A 14 2.60 -16.18 13.38
C PHE A 14 1.71 -15.58 12.28
N PHE A 15 0.80 -14.69 12.67
CA PHE A 15 0.16 -13.78 11.73
C PHE A 15 1.24 -12.76 11.34
N GLY A 16 1.73 -12.83 10.11
CA GLY A 16 2.57 -11.78 9.55
C GLY A 16 1.77 -10.46 9.55
N SER A 17 2.16 -9.53 10.41
CA SER A 17 1.58 -8.18 10.41
C SER A 17 2.11 -7.45 9.19
N ALA A 18 1.22 -6.89 8.36
CA ALA A 18 1.63 -5.96 7.30
C ALA A 18 2.38 -4.77 7.94
N GLU A 19 3.50 -4.40 7.35
CA GLU A 19 4.25 -3.21 7.77
C GLU A 19 3.37 -1.97 7.59
N ILE A 20 3.22 -1.18 8.65
CA ILE A 20 2.51 0.10 8.62
C ILE A 20 3.53 1.20 8.84
N VAL A 21 3.64 2.11 7.86
CA VAL A 21 4.55 3.25 7.90
C VAL A 21 3.75 4.52 8.13
N ASP A 22 4.09 5.27 9.17
CA ASP A 22 3.53 6.58 9.47
C ASP A 22 4.28 7.63 8.64
N THR A 23 3.57 8.45 7.87
CA THR A 23 4.14 9.49 7.01
C THR A 23 3.95 10.89 7.59
N GLY A 24 3.17 11.03 8.67
CA GLY A 24 2.82 12.27 9.35
C GLY A 24 1.31 12.40 9.54
N HIS A 25 0.58 12.74 8.51
CA HIS A 25 -0.90 12.84 8.53
C HIS A 25 -1.58 11.67 7.82
N ALA A 26 -0.78 10.69 7.37
CA ALA A 26 -1.27 9.44 6.82
C ALA A 26 -0.44 8.25 7.30
N ARG A 27 -1.00 7.06 7.12
CA ARG A 27 -0.34 5.78 7.33
C ARG A 27 -0.47 4.96 6.07
N ILE A 28 0.62 4.41 5.62
CA ILE A 28 0.66 3.55 4.44
C ILE A 28 0.95 2.11 4.82
N SER A 29 0.36 1.18 4.08
CA SER A 29 0.64 -0.25 4.20
C SER A 29 0.42 -0.96 2.88
N LEU A 30 1.17 -2.03 2.63
CA LEU A 30 1.00 -2.86 1.45
C LEU A 30 0.09 -4.04 1.77
N ILE A 31 -0.95 -4.22 0.97
CA ILE A 31 -1.89 -5.33 1.06
C ILE A 31 -1.62 -6.27 -0.11
N LYS A 32 -1.61 -7.56 0.15
CA LYS A 32 -1.45 -8.61 -0.86
C LYS A 32 -2.63 -9.59 -0.76
N ASP A 33 -3.10 -10.10 -1.89
CA ASP A 33 -4.13 -11.15 -1.91
C ASP A 33 -3.57 -12.52 -1.52
N HIS A 34 -2.26 -12.73 -1.69
CA HIS A 34 -1.54 -13.94 -1.30
C HIS A 34 -0.24 -13.60 -0.57
N SER A 35 0.13 -14.41 0.41
CA SER A 35 1.38 -14.22 1.19
C SER A 35 2.61 -14.65 0.38
N ASP A 36 2.47 -15.70 -0.46
CA ASP A 36 3.59 -16.35 -1.11
C ASP A 36 3.70 -15.94 -2.58
N PHE A 37 4.93 -15.76 -3.04
CA PHE A 37 5.23 -15.53 -4.45
C PHE A 37 5.37 -16.86 -5.17
N VAL A 38 4.39 -17.19 -5.99
CA VAL A 38 4.41 -18.41 -6.82
C VAL A 38 5.07 -18.11 -8.16
N PRO A 39 6.17 -18.81 -8.53
CA PRO A 39 6.85 -18.58 -9.80
C PRO A 39 5.93 -18.67 -11.02
N GLY A 40 6.06 -17.72 -11.95
CA GLY A 40 5.29 -17.67 -13.19
C GLY A 40 3.84 -17.23 -13.03
N THR A 41 3.47 -16.63 -11.89
CA THR A 41 2.12 -16.13 -11.63
C THR A 41 2.08 -14.62 -11.47
N SER A 42 0.89 -14.10 -11.17
CA SER A 42 0.71 -12.71 -10.77
C SER A 42 -0.19 -12.64 -9.56
N ILE A 43 0.07 -11.69 -8.68
CA ILE A 43 -0.73 -11.40 -7.49
C ILE A 43 -1.27 -9.98 -7.53
N ASN A 44 -2.44 -9.77 -6.92
CA ASN A 44 -2.92 -8.41 -6.69
C ASN A 44 -2.25 -7.86 -5.43
N ILE A 45 -1.75 -6.65 -5.55
CA ILE A 45 -1.25 -5.88 -4.43
C ILE A 45 -1.94 -4.52 -4.39
N GLY A 46 -2.04 -3.94 -3.23
CA GLY A 46 -2.65 -2.63 -3.04
C GLY A 46 -1.87 -1.81 -2.05
N LEU A 47 -1.53 -0.58 -2.41
CA LEU A 47 -1.06 0.40 -1.44
C LEU A 47 -2.28 1.01 -0.76
N LYS A 48 -2.46 0.73 0.52
CA LYS A 48 -3.47 1.39 1.36
C LYS A 48 -2.85 2.64 1.96
N VAL A 49 -3.54 3.77 1.77
CA VAL A 49 -3.24 5.05 2.41
C VAL A 49 -4.42 5.38 3.31
N SER A 50 -4.19 5.52 4.62
CA SER A 50 -5.21 5.91 5.61
C SER A 50 -4.84 7.28 6.14
N MET A 51 -5.66 8.29 5.84
CA MET A 51 -5.45 9.68 6.25
C MET A 51 -6.01 9.93 7.66
N ASP A 52 -5.44 10.90 8.35
CA ASP A 52 -6.00 11.41 9.58
C ASP A 52 -7.31 12.18 9.28
N LYS A 53 -8.18 12.29 10.28
CA LYS A 53 -9.48 12.94 10.10
C LYS A 53 -9.33 14.39 9.62
N GLY A 54 -10.04 14.70 8.52
CA GLY A 54 -10.02 16.02 7.88
C GLY A 54 -8.86 16.23 6.90
N TRP A 55 -8.03 15.21 6.69
CA TRP A 55 -7.01 15.20 5.66
C TRP A 55 -7.44 14.37 4.46
N HIS A 56 -6.95 14.74 3.25
CA HIS A 56 -7.27 14.08 2.00
C HIS A 56 -6.04 13.96 1.10
N THR A 57 -6.09 13.05 0.14
CA THR A 57 -5.14 12.94 -0.96
C THR A 57 -5.88 12.95 -2.29
N TYR A 58 -5.16 12.89 -3.40
CA TYR A 58 -5.69 13.25 -4.71
C TYR A 58 -5.81 12.06 -5.66
N TRP A 59 -6.78 12.18 -6.57
CA TRP A 59 -6.90 11.32 -7.74
C TRP A 59 -5.87 11.71 -8.81
N ARG A 60 -5.71 10.84 -9.83
CA ARG A 60 -4.78 11.10 -10.96
C ARG A 60 -5.02 12.44 -11.67
N ASN A 61 -6.26 12.91 -11.71
CA ASN A 61 -6.65 14.22 -12.21
C ASN A 61 -7.25 15.01 -11.05
N PRO A 62 -6.43 15.73 -10.29
CA PRO A 62 -6.87 16.31 -9.01
C PRO A 62 -7.84 17.49 -9.16
N GLY A 63 -7.98 18.07 -10.33
CA GLY A 63 -8.79 19.27 -10.57
C GLY A 63 -7.99 20.56 -10.40
N ASP A 64 -8.52 21.50 -9.60
CA ASP A 64 -7.97 22.86 -9.51
C ASP A 64 -6.69 22.93 -8.64
N SER A 65 -6.44 21.95 -7.79
CA SER A 65 -5.26 21.94 -6.92
C SER A 65 -4.84 20.52 -6.56
N GLY A 66 -3.62 20.39 -6.06
CA GLY A 66 -3.05 19.13 -5.60
C GLY A 66 -2.30 18.35 -6.67
N GLY A 67 -1.94 17.12 -6.34
CA GLY A 67 -1.23 16.19 -7.22
C GLY A 67 -1.44 14.74 -6.83
N PRO A 68 -1.40 13.82 -7.78
CA PRO A 68 -1.55 12.40 -7.50
C PRO A 68 -0.37 11.85 -6.72
N ILE A 69 -0.58 10.70 -6.08
CA ILE A 69 0.50 9.92 -5.49
C ILE A 69 1.49 9.47 -6.58
N GLU A 70 2.77 9.47 -6.25
CA GLU A 70 3.84 8.88 -7.05
C GLU A 70 4.40 7.67 -6.29
N ILE A 71 4.60 6.55 -6.98
CA ILE A 71 5.10 5.32 -6.38
C ILE A 71 6.29 4.82 -7.19
N ASP A 72 7.44 4.77 -6.53
CA ASP A 72 8.67 4.21 -7.07
C ASP A 72 8.92 2.81 -6.53
N TRP A 73 9.16 1.87 -7.44
CA TRP A 73 9.40 0.48 -7.12
C TRP A 73 10.84 0.08 -7.42
N ASN A 74 11.50 -0.49 -6.44
CA ASN A 74 12.77 -1.21 -6.61
C ASN A 74 12.48 -2.71 -6.57
N LEU A 75 12.22 -3.29 -7.75
CA LEU A 75 11.84 -4.70 -7.90
C LEU A 75 13.05 -5.56 -8.24
N PRO A 76 13.09 -6.84 -7.79
CA PRO A 76 14.11 -7.78 -8.21
C PRO A 76 14.00 -8.09 -9.71
N LYS A 77 15.07 -8.65 -10.25
CA LYS A 77 15.15 -8.96 -11.68
C LYS A 77 14.01 -9.88 -12.14
N GLY A 78 13.34 -9.46 -13.20
CA GLY A 78 12.26 -10.21 -13.83
C GLY A 78 10.86 -9.93 -13.26
N PHE A 79 10.78 -9.32 -12.09
CA PHE A 79 9.49 -8.84 -11.56
C PHE A 79 9.04 -7.59 -12.31
N SER A 80 7.75 -7.39 -12.40
CA SER A 80 7.15 -6.16 -12.94
C SER A 80 5.85 -5.82 -12.23
N ILE A 81 5.54 -4.53 -12.20
CA ILE A 81 4.32 -3.99 -11.60
C ILE A 81 3.49 -3.27 -12.65
N SER A 82 2.17 -3.42 -12.58
CA SER A 82 1.25 -2.68 -13.44
C SER A 82 1.11 -1.23 -12.98
N ASP A 83 0.53 -0.39 -13.85
CA ASP A 83 0.02 0.91 -13.44
C ASP A 83 -1.07 0.77 -12.37
N ILE A 84 -1.27 1.86 -11.60
CA ILE A 84 -2.33 1.95 -10.61
C ILE A 84 -3.69 1.84 -11.32
N LYS A 85 -4.55 0.96 -10.83
CA LYS A 85 -5.98 0.93 -11.17
C LYS A 85 -6.70 1.92 -10.27
N TRP A 86 -6.78 3.16 -10.73
CA TRP A 86 -7.30 4.27 -9.93
C TRP A 86 -8.74 4.03 -9.46
N PRO A 87 -9.02 4.03 -8.16
CA PRO A 87 -10.39 3.98 -7.64
C PRO A 87 -11.19 5.20 -8.09
N LEU A 88 -12.52 5.08 -8.04
CA LEU A 88 -13.40 6.23 -8.29
C LEU A 88 -13.17 7.29 -7.21
N PRO A 89 -12.86 8.54 -7.59
CA PRO A 89 -12.61 9.60 -6.62
C PRO A 89 -13.91 10.19 -6.07
N GLU A 90 -13.79 10.86 -4.94
CA GLU A 90 -14.79 11.77 -4.40
C GLU A 90 -14.50 13.19 -4.84
N LYS A 91 -15.55 14.00 -4.87
CA LYS A 91 -15.45 15.44 -5.08
C LYS A 91 -15.19 16.10 -3.74
N ILE A 92 -14.05 16.77 -3.60
CA ILE A 92 -13.67 17.50 -2.41
C ILE A 92 -13.86 19.00 -2.68
N GLU A 93 -14.79 19.61 -1.96
CA GLU A 93 -15.15 21.01 -2.15
C GLU A 93 -14.34 21.91 -1.22
N TYR A 94 -13.52 22.75 -1.81
CA TYR A 94 -12.75 23.79 -1.13
C TYR A 94 -12.93 25.11 -1.87
N PRO A 95 -14.08 25.81 -1.72
CA PRO A 95 -14.41 26.98 -2.50
C PRO A 95 -13.33 28.08 -2.46
N PRO A 96 -12.98 28.69 -3.64
CA PRO A 96 -13.56 28.48 -4.95
C PRO A 96 -13.03 27.27 -5.72
N LEU A 97 -12.12 26.48 -5.14
CA LEU A 97 -11.48 25.35 -5.77
C LEU A 97 -12.35 24.09 -5.70
N MET A 98 -12.22 23.27 -6.73
CA MET A 98 -12.84 21.96 -6.80
C MET A 98 -11.76 20.92 -7.10
N THR A 99 -11.63 19.93 -6.24
CA THR A 99 -10.67 18.88 -6.37
C THR A 99 -11.30 17.50 -6.36
N TYR A 100 -10.58 16.52 -6.86
CA TYR A 100 -10.99 15.13 -6.85
C TYR A 100 -9.93 14.29 -6.14
N GLY A 101 -10.36 13.51 -5.18
CA GLY A 101 -9.43 12.75 -4.34
C GLY A 101 -10.14 11.76 -3.42
N TYR A 102 -9.53 11.51 -2.30
CA TYR A 102 -9.96 10.50 -1.33
C TYR A 102 -9.81 11.04 0.08
N GLU A 103 -10.84 10.81 0.89
CA GLU A 103 -10.84 11.04 2.33
C GLU A 103 -10.83 9.71 3.09
N ASP A 104 -10.57 9.73 4.40
CA ASP A 104 -10.45 8.58 5.27
C ASP A 104 -9.38 7.58 4.82
N PHE A 105 -9.62 6.83 3.75
CA PHE A 105 -8.63 5.91 3.19
C PHE A 105 -8.85 5.66 1.70
N VAL A 106 -7.79 5.25 1.04
CA VAL A 106 -7.83 4.73 -0.33
C VAL A 106 -6.92 3.51 -0.45
N ILE A 107 -7.26 2.58 -1.32
CA ILE A 107 -6.40 1.49 -1.74
C ILE A 107 -6.12 1.67 -3.22
N TYR A 108 -4.84 1.74 -3.60
CA TYR A 108 -4.38 1.81 -4.98
C TYR A 108 -4.01 0.40 -5.47
N PRO A 109 -4.91 -0.29 -6.22
CA PRO A 109 -4.65 -1.65 -6.69
C PRO A 109 -3.68 -1.67 -7.85
N MET A 110 -2.80 -2.67 -7.84
CA MET A 110 -1.82 -2.97 -8.88
C MET A 110 -1.68 -4.49 -9.02
N VAL A 111 -1.01 -4.93 -10.07
CA VAL A 111 -0.70 -6.35 -10.29
C VAL A 111 0.81 -6.52 -10.33
N LEU A 112 1.34 -7.32 -9.43
CA LEU A 112 2.74 -7.73 -9.41
C LEU A 112 2.88 -9.04 -10.19
N SER A 113 3.68 -9.01 -11.26
CA SER A 113 4.00 -10.21 -12.05
C SER A 113 5.30 -10.80 -11.55
N ILE A 114 5.27 -12.11 -11.29
CA ILE A 114 6.35 -12.89 -10.71
C ILE A 114 6.96 -13.74 -11.83
N PRO A 115 8.27 -13.67 -12.10
CA PRO A 115 8.89 -14.47 -13.15
C PRO A 115 8.86 -15.97 -12.81
N ALA A 116 9.02 -16.81 -13.84
CA ALA A 116 9.05 -18.27 -13.66
C ALA A 116 10.26 -18.75 -12.86
N ASP A 117 11.35 -17.99 -12.91
CA ASP A 117 12.56 -18.20 -12.15
C ASP A 117 13.03 -16.90 -11.50
N TYR A 118 13.27 -16.93 -10.21
CA TYR A 118 13.85 -15.82 -9.47
C TYR A 118 14.72 -16.35 -8.32
N SER A 119 15.74 -15.58 -7.97
CA SER A 119 16.64 -15.90 -6.85
C SER A 119 16.47 -15.01 -5.65
N ASP A 120 15.70 -13.94 -5.81
CA ASP A 120 15.45 -12.91 -4.81
C ASP A 120 14.02 -12.38 -4.99
N ASP A 121 13.29 -12.27 -3.92
CA ASP A 121 11.91 -11.75 -3.86
C ASP A 121 11.79 -10.49 -2.99
N TYR A 122 12.94 -9.98 -2.54
CA TYR A 122 12.97 -8.73 -1.79
C TYR A 122 12.75 -7.54 -2.72
N PHE A 123 11.76 -6.73 -2.40
CA PHE A 123 11.52 -5.45 -3.07
C PHE A 123 11.29 -4.32 -2.08
N GLU A 124 11.47 -3.11 -2.56
CA GLU A 124 11.15 -1.88 -1.85
C GLU A 124 10.23 -1.01 -2.69
N MET A 125 9.40 -0.26 -2.01
CA MET A 125 8.50 0.72 -2.60
C MET A 125 8.64 2.03 -1.82
N ASN A 126 8.77 3.15 -2.53
CA ASN A 126 8.64 4.49 -1.96
C ASN A 126 7.36 5.14 -2.49
N ALA A 127 6.56 5.71 -1.62
CA ALA A 127 5.37 6.47 -1.99
C ALA A 127 5.55 7.93 -1.58
N ASP A 128 5.43 8.85 -2.56
CA ASP A 128 5.40 10.27 -2.34
C ASP A 128 3.95 10.75 -2.49
N ILE A 129 3.40 11.32 -1.43
CA ILE A 129 1.97 11.62 -1.30
C ILE A 129 1.81 13.09 -0.94
N LEU A 130 0.93 13.79 -1.63
CA LEU A 130 0.48 15.10 -1.19
C LEU A 130 -0.76 14.94 -0.32
N ILE A 131 -0.63 15.30 0.96
CA ILE A 131 -1.68 15.22 1.97
C ILE A 131 -2.12 16.63 2.33
N CYS A 132 -3.41 16.90 2.21
CA CYS A 132 -3.94 18.26 2.37
C CYS A 132 -5.11 18.32 3.34
N ALA A 133 -5.18 19.43 4.08
CA ALA A 133 -6.34 19.94 4.81
C ALA A 133 -6.44 21.44 4.48
N ASP A 134 -6.23 22.34 5.44
CA ASP A 134 -6.09 23.78 5.18
C ASP A 134 -4.76 24.11 4.48
N VAL A 135 -3.79 23.25 4.60
CA VAL A 135 -2.47 23.31 3.95
C VAL A 135 -2.16 21.96 3.30
N CYS A 136 -1.30 21.99 2.29
CA CYS A 136 -0.82 20.77 1.64
C CYS A 136 0.61 20.48 2.07
N ILE A 137 0.86 19.25 2.51
CA ILE A 137 2.15 18.78 3.01
C ILE A 137 2.58 17.60 2.13
N PRO A 138 3.74 17.67 1.48
CA PRO A 138 4.34 16.51 0.85
C PRO A 138 4.86 15.55 1.94
N GLU A 139 4.39 14.32 1.89
CA GLU A 139 4.80 13.24 2.80
C GLU A 139 5.33 12.07 2.00
N SER A 140 6.22 11.29 2.58
CA SER A 140 6.75 10.10 1.93
C SER A 140 6.89 8.95 2.91
N GLY A 141 6.81 7.73 2.39
CA GLY A 141 7.01 6.52 3.17
C GLY A 141 7.57 5.39 2.34
N LYS A 142 8.42 4.58 2.96
CA LYS A 142 9.07 3.44 2.34
C LYS A 142 8.59 2.15 2.99
N ILE A 143 8.19 1.18 2.16
CA ILE A 143 7.79 -0.16 2.57
C ILE A 143 8.70 -1.17 1.89
N SER A 144 9.09 -2.22 2.60
CA SER A 144 9.82 -3.36 2.06
C SER A 144 9.00 -4.65 2.14
N SER A 145 9.24 -5.56 1.20
CA SER A 145 8.73 -6.93 1.34
C SER A 145 9.59 -7.69 2.35
N ASN A 146 9.03 -8.04 3.47
CA ASN A 146 9.62 -9.01 4.41
C ASN A 146 8.80 -10.29 4.38
#